data_80e238452c704bdab345b1ac77837ab9
#
_entry.id   80e238452c704bdab345b1ac77837ab9
#
_cell.length_a   1.000
_cell.length_b   1.000
_cell.length_c   1.000
_cell.angle_alpha   90.00
_cell.angle_beta   90.00
_cell.angle_gamma   90.00
#
_symmetry.space_group_name_H-M   'P 1'
#
loop_
_entity.id
_entity.type
_entity.pdbx_description
1 polymer ?
#
loop_
_entity_poly.entity_id
_entity_poly.type
_entity_poly.pdbx_seq_one_letter_code
_entity_poly.pdbx_strand_id
1 'polypeptide(L)'
;MRSIATLQLQYAHRFYNFKGEAQYLHGHSGLLTIEVEDSINTGVNMIFPCNEIQKTAWHVLQNFDHALVLREDDPLLPVILETYDKQGIRHGSPTNKMMGPAFKTELATAHPECRLVVTKETMTVEGMIKIVHHLLKDKLNIAKLTFVSGVNTASAEYSPEGTIDRCPCCGIALNADGVCPKCGCRKK
;
A
#
# COMPACT_ATOMS: atom_id res chain seq x y z
N MET A 1 -21.73 -6.12 -2.25
CA MET A 1 -21.43 -4.81 -2.86
C MET A 1 -20.08 -4.33 -2.35
N ARG A 2 -19.42 -3.40 -3.07
CA ARG A 2 -18.09 -2.90 -2.69
C ARG A 2 -18.07 -1.38 -2.69
N SER A 3 -17.34 -0.78 -1.76
CA SER A 3 -16.96 0.63 -1.80
C SER A 3 -15.59 0.74 -2.45
N ILE A 4 -15.41 1.73 -3.32
CA ILE A 4 -14.20 1.89 -4.14
C ILE A 4 -13.63 3.28 -3.89
N ALA A 5 -12.33 3.34 -3.64
CA ALA A 5 -11.58 4.58 -3.54
C ALA A 5 -10.32 4.53 -4.40
N THR A 6 -9.91 5.68 -4.91
CA THR A 6 -8.69 5.82 -5.71
C THR A 6 -7.74 6.82 -5.09
N LEU A 7 -6.44 6.55 -5.22
CA LEU A 7 -5.34 7.42 -4.77
C LEU A 7 -4.30 7.49 -5.87
N GLN A 8 -3.78 8.69 -6.10
CA GLN A 8 -2.67 8.91 -7.01
C GLN A 8 -1.38 9.08 -6.21
N LEU A 9 -0.31 8.44 -6.67
CA LEU A 9 1.02 8.49 -6.07
C LEU A 9 2.04 8.89 -7.14
N GLN A 10 2.91 9.83 -6.80
CA GLN A 10 4.06 10.22 -7.62
C GLN A 10 5.30 9.64 -6.96
N TYR A 11 6.07 8.81 -7.65
CA TYR A 11 7.26 8.21 -7.06
C TYR A 11 8.34 7.99 -8.10
N ALA A 12 9.58 7.85 -7.64
CA ALA A 12 10.72 7.49 -8.46
C ALA A 12 11.32 6.19 -7.96
N HIS A 13 11.82 5.37 -8.88
CA HIS A 13 12.48 4.11 -8.57
C HIS A 13 13.42 3.66 -9.68
N ARG A 14 14.06 2.49 -9.51
CA ARG A 14 14.78 1.76 -10.55
C ARG A 14 14.82 0.27 -10.24
N PHE A 15 15.11 -0.53 -11.26
CA PHE A 15 15.38 -1.96 -11.14
C PHE A 15 16.84 -2.23 -11.48
N TYR A 16 17.74 -2.00 -10.52
CA TYR A 16 19.20 -2.00 -10.79
C TYR A 16 19.73 -3.30 -11.39
N ASN A 17 19.06 -4.45 -11.16
CA ASN A 17 19.41 -5.76 -11.72
C ASN A 17 18.69 -6.05 -13.05
N PHE A 18 17.90 -5.14 -13.57
CA PHE A 18 17.15 -5.33 -14.81
C PHE A 18 18.00 -4.94 -16.03
N LYS A 19 17.87 -5.69 -17.14
CA LYS A 19 18.50 -5.34 -18.41
C LYS A 19 17.50 -4.60 -19.29
N GLY A 20 17.53 -3.28 -19.25
CA GLY A 20 16.64 -2.41 -20.01
C GLY A 20 16.54 -1.02 -19.40
N GLU A 21 15.67 -0.17 -19.94
CA GLU A 21 15.55 1.24 -19.51
C GLU A 21 15.16 1.39 -18.05
N ALA A 22 14.41 0.44 -17.49
CA ALA A 22 14.00 0.46 -16.09
C ALA A 22 15.16 0.29 -15.09
N GLN A 23 16.37 -0.03 -15.53
CA GLN A 23 17.57 0.00 -14.67
C GLN A 23 17.97 1.41 -14.25
N TYR A 24 17.60 2.41 -15.03
CA TYR A 24 17.87 3.81 -14.72
C TYR A 24 16.83 4.36 -13.77
N LEU A 25 17.22 5.38 -13.01
CA LEU A 25 16.28 6.09 -12.14
C LEU A 25 15.23 6.80 -12.99
N HIS A 26 13.97 6.51 -12.72
CA HIS A 26 12.83 7.10 -13.43
C HIS A 26 11.62 7.26 -12.51
N GLY A 27 10.64 8.03 -12.95
CA GLY A 27 9.46 8.34 -12.16
C GLY A 27 8.16 7.88 -12.82
N HIS A 28 7.18 7.66 -11.98
CA HIS A 28 5.81 7.28 -12.37
C HIS A 28 4.74 8.09 -11.67
N SER A 29 3.61 8.25 -12.37
CA SER A 29 2.34 8.62 -11.78
C SER A 29 1.51 7.35 -11.62
N GLY A 30 1.47 6.80 -10.41
CA GLY A 30 0.72 5.59 -10.12
C GLY A 30 -0.71 5.89 -9.68
N LEU A 31 -1.66 5.08 -10.12
CA LEU A 31 -3.05 5.12 -9.67
C LEU A 31 -3.37 3.82 -8.92
N LEU A 32 -3.65 3.94 -7.64
CA LEU A 32 -4.10 2.86 -6.79
C LEU A 32 -5.62 2.89 -6.65
N THR A 33 -6.29 1.77 -6.94
CA THR A 33 -7.71 1.56 -6.65
C THR A 33 -7.84 0.53 -5.54
N ILE A 34 -8.61 0.86 -4.51
CA ILE A 34 -8.88 0.02 -3.34
C ILE A 34 -10.38 -0.28 -3.32
N GLU A 35 -10.74 -1.55 -3.44
CA GLU A 35 -12.10 -2.05 -3.27
C GLU A 35 -12.23 -2.70 -1.89
N VAL A 36 -13.14 -2.18 -1.10
CA VAL A 36 -13.45 -2.69 0.25
C VAL A 36 -14.81 -3.35 0.24
N GLU A 37 -14.90 -4.52 0.84
CA GLU A 37 -16.15 -5.23 1.01
C GLU A 37 -16.52 -5.30 2.49
N ASP A 38 -17.77 -4.92 2.79
CA ASP A 38 -18.32 -4.99 4.13
C ASP A 38 -19.84 -5.19 4.07
N SER A 39 -20.45 -5.38 5.25
CA SER A 39 -21.90 -5.41 5.39
C SER A 39 -22.50 -4.02 5.16
N ILE A 40 -23.67 -3.99 4.50
CA ILE A 40 -24.39 -2.72 4.31
C ILE A 40 -24.90 -2.22 5.66
N ASN A 41 -24.55 -0.99 6.01
CA ASN A 41 -25.22 -0.29 7.09
C ASN A 41 -26.61 0.16 6.60
N THR A 42 -27.66 -0.54 7.05
CA THR A 42 -29.03 -0.31 6.61
C THR A 42 -29.58 1.05 7.00
N GLY A 43 -29.03 1.70 8.03
CA GLY A 43 -29.45 3.03 8.46
C GLY A 43 -29.09 4.14 7.47
N VAL A 44 -27.98 3.99 6.75
CA VAL A 44 -27.48 4.96 5.77
C VAL A 44 -27.31 4.37 4.36
N ASN A 45 -27.65 3.11 4.17
CA ASN A 45 -27.52 2.36 2.92
C ASN A 45 -26.11 2.44 2.31
N MET A 46 -25.09 2.33 3.15
CA MET A 46 -23.68 2.47 2.78
C MET A 46 -22.88 1.26 3.29
N ILE A 47 -21.92 0.80 2.50
CA ILE A 47 -21.00 -0.28 2.88
C ILE A 47 -19.90 0.28 3.77
N PHE A 48 -19.11 1.18 3.21
CA PHE A 48 -18.03 1.87 3.88
C PHE A 48 -17.83 3.26 3.22
N PRO A 49 -17.64 4.34 3.98
CA PRO A 49 -17.44 5.66 3.39
C PRO A 49 -16.15 5.72 2.57
N CYS A 50 -16.24 6.09 1.28
CA CYS A 50 -15.06 6.14 0.39
C CYS A 50 -13.99 7.11 0.89
N ASN A 51 -14.38 8.21 1.52
CA ASN A 51 -13.45 9.16 2.14
C ASN A 51 -12.67 8.56 3.32
N GLU A 52 -13.25 7.64 4.06
CA GLU A 52 -12.55 6.94 5.14
C GLU A 52 -11.57 5.89 4.59
N ILE A 53 -11.89 5.23 3.47
CA ILE A 53 -10.93 4.39 2.75
C ILE A 53 -9.72 5.24 2.34
N GLN A 54 -9.98 6.39 1.71
CA GLN A 54 -8.92 7.30 1.27
C GLN A 54 -8.07 7.80 2.44
N LYS A 55 -8.67 8.27 3.52
CA LYS A 55 -7.94 8.75 4.71
C LYS A 55 -7.08 7.65 5.33
N THR A 56 -7.66 6.46 5.52
CA THR A 56 -6.96 5.31 6.11
C THR A 56 -5.77 4.89 5.25
N ALA A 57 -5.96 4.80 3.93
CA ALA A 57 -4.89 4.46 3.01
C ALA A 57 -3.84 5.58 2.91
N TRP A 58 -4.27 6.83 2.78
CA TRP A 58 -3.36 7.98 2.67
C TRP A 58 -2.47 8.14 3.87
N HIS A 59 -2.96 7.84 5.07
CA HIS A 59 -2.18 7.93 6.30
C HIS A 59 -0.81 7.24 6.22
N VAL A 60 -0.72 6.14 5.48
CA VAL A 60 0.54 5.40 5.28
C VAL A 60 1.13 5.61 3.89
N LEU A 61 0.29 5.67 2.86
CA LEU A 61 0.73 5.73 1.46
C LEU A 61 1.31 7.07 1.04
N GLN A 62 1.03 8.16 1.76
CA GLN A 62 1.68 9.45 1.54
C GLN A 62 3.22 9.40 1.67
N ASN A 63 3.77 8.37 2.32
CA ASN A 63 5.21 8.14 2.36
C ASN A 63 5.80 7.72 1.02
N PHE A 64 4.97 7.16 0.13
CA PHE A 64 5.37 6.82 -1.25
C PHE A 64 5.18 8.00 -2.20
N ASP A 65 4.32 8.95 -1.83
CA ASP A 65 4.06 10.10 -2.69
C ASP A 65 5.25 11.07 -2.68
N HIS A 66 5.74 11.43 -3.87
CA HIS A 66 6.96 12.22 -4.09
C HIS A 66 8.20 11.59 -3.43
N ALA A 67 8.26 10.27 -3.33
CA ALA A 67 9.36 9.55 -2.72
C ALA A 67 10.27 8.87 -3.73
N LEU A 68 11.53 8.69 -3.33
CA LEU A 68 12.44 7.75 -3.95
C LEU A 68 12.23 6.38 -3.29
N VAL A 69 11.99 5.36 -4.12
CA VAL A 69 11.79 3.99 -3.65
C VAL A 69 12.93 3.12 -4.17
N LEU A 70 13.73 2.56 -3.27
CA LEU A 70 14.87 1.71 -3.61
C LEU A 70 14.80 0.38 -2.87
N ARG A 71 15.33 -0.67 -3.50
CA ARG A 71 15.51 -1.94 -2.83
C ARG A 71 16.68 -1.85 -1.83
N GLU A 72 16.63 -2.61 -0.72
CA GLU A 72 17.60 -2.54 0.37
C GLU A 72 19.04 -2.86 -0.06
N ASP A 73 19.22 -3.65 -1.12
CA ASP A 73 20.51 -4.03 -1.68
C ASP A 73 20.91 -3.21 -2.92
N ASP A 74 20.17 -2.15 -3.24
CA ASP A 74 20.50 -1.26 -4.36
C ASP A 74 21.80 -0.50 -4.08
N PRO A 75 22.82 -0.60 -4.95
CA PRO A 75 24.10 0.11 -4.77
C PRO A 75 23.97 1.64 -4.67
N LEU A 76 22.87 2.21 -5.15
CA LEU A 76 22.60 3.65 -5.04
C LEU A 76 22.15 4.04 -3.62
N LEU A 77 21.57 3.11 -2.86
CA LEU A 77 21.02 3.40 -1.54
C LEU A 77 22.06 4.00 -0.57
N PRO A 78 23.25 3.40 -0.36
CA PRO A 78 24.26 3.99 0.53
C PRO A 78 24.74 5.37 0.06
N VAL A 79 24.84 5.61 -1.25
CA VAL A 79 25.24 6.90 -1.81
C VAL A 79 24.20 7.99 -1.52
N ILE A 80 22.93 7.67 -1.66
CA ILE A 80 21.82 8.59 -1.34
C ILE A 80 21.80 8.89 0.15
N LEU A 81 21.93 7.88 1.00
CA LEU A 81 21.91 8.05 2.46
C LEU A 81 23.07 8.92 2.92
N GLU A 82 24.30 8.67 2.42
CA GLU A 82 25.47 9.50 2.73
C GLU A 82 25.30 10.95 2.27
N THR A 83 24.72 11.15 1.08
CA THR A 83 24.44 12.47 0.55
C THR A 83 23.43 13.22 1.41
N TYR A 84 22.36 12.54 1.83
CA TYR A 84 21.33 13.12 2.69
C TYR A 84 21.86 13.46 4.08
N ASP A 85 22.74 12.61 4.64
CA ASP A 85 23.41 12.90 5.91
C ASP A 85 24.30 14.14 5.81
N LYS A 86 25.12 14.24 4.77
CA LYS A 86 26.00 15.40 4.54
C LYS A 86 25.22 16.71 4.36
N GLN A 87 24.02 16.64 3.79
CA GLN A 87 23.14 17.78 3.59
C GLN A 87 22.22 18.06 4.79
N GLY A 88 22.28 17.25 5.85
CA GLY A 88 21.40 17.37 7.01
C GLY A 88 19.94 17.00 6.73
N ILE A 89 19.62 16.39 5.58
CA ILE A 89 18.25 16.07 5.18
C ILE A 89 17.64 15.01 6.12
N ARG A 90 18.42 14.03 6.55
CA ARG A 90 17.97 12.96 7.47
C ARG A 90 17.71 13.44 8.90
N HIS A 91 18.27 14.57 9.26
CA HIS A 91 18.06 15.20 10.56
C HIS A 91 16.92 16.23 10.50
N GLY A 92 16.08 16.08 9.50
CA GLY A 92 15.13 17.03 8.98
C GLY A 92 14.29 17.77 10.00
N SER A 93 14.11 19.02 9.70
CA SER A 93 13.14 19.88 10.38
C SER A 93 11.73 19.26 10.25
N PRO A 94 10.98 19.09 11.35
CA PRO A 94 9.61 18.56 11.32
C PRO A 94 8.60 19.50 10.65
N THR A 95 9.07 20.44 9.84
CA THR A 95 8.22 21.47 9.21
C THR A 95 7.42 20.97 8.00
N ASN A 96 7.68 19.76 7.51
CA ASN A 96 6.89 19.24 6.40
C ASN A 96 5.65 18.48 6.91
N LYS A 97 4.57 19.20 7.13
CA LYS A 97 3.26 18.68 7.56
C LYS A 97 2.62 17.67 6.60
N MET A 98 3.26 17.40 5.46
CA MET A 98 2.77 16.47 4.43
C MET A 98 3.43 15.09 4.49
N MET A 99 4.21 14.82 5.54
CA MET A 99 4.87 13.53 5.69
C MET A 99 3.98 12.58 6.49
N GLY A 100 3.83 11.35 6.00
CA GLY A 100 3.18 10.29 6.75
C GLY A 100 4.01 9.84 7.95
N PRO A 101 3.40 9.09 8.86
CA PRO A 101 4.15 8.49 9.96
C PRO A 101 5.20 7.54 9.40
N ALA A 102 6.39 7.55 10.01
CA ALA A 102 7.40 6.53 9.72
C ALA A 102 6.81 5.13 9.97
N PHE A 103 7.13 4.20 9.11
CA PHE A 103 6.79 2.80 9.34
C PHE A 103 8.00 1.90 9.05
N LYS A 104 8.02 0.75 9.72
CA LYS A 104 8.96 -0.33 9.43
C LYS A 104 8.19 -1.65 9.48
N THR A 105 8.20 -2.35 8.35
CA THR A 105 7.59 -3.68 8.20
C THR A 105 8.63 -4.68 7.70
N GLU A 106 8.22 -5.92 7.54
CA GLU A 106 9.04 -6.95 6.88
C GLU A 106 9.27 -6.69 5.39
N LEU A 107 8.42 -5.87 4.73
CA LEU A 107 8.48 -5.61 3.30
C LEU A 107 9.10 -4.25 2.95
N ALA A 108 8.94 -3.25 3.82
CA ALA A 108 9.42 -1.91 3.54
C ALA A 108 9.65 -1.09 4.81
N THR A 109 10.55 -0.13 4.70
CA THR A 109 10.81 0.90 5.73
C THR A 109 10.68 2.27 5.09
N ALA A 110 9.86 3.14 5.68
CA ALA A 110 9.72 4.53 5.24
C ALA A 110 10.56 5.46 6.10
N HIS A 111 11.29 6.34 5.43
CA HIS A 111 12.07 7.44 5.99
C HIS A 111 11.44 8.76 5.54
N PRO A 112 10.35 9.21 6.21
CA PRO A 112 9.58 10.36 5.75
C PRO A 112 10.42 11.64 5.72
N GLU A 113 11.39 11.80 6.61
CA GLU A 113 12.28 12.95 6.72
C GLU A 113 13.07 13.26 5.44
N CYS A 114 13.35 12.22 4.64
CA CYS A 114 14.07 12.35 3.39
C CYS A 114 13.32 11.83 2.15
N ARG A 115 12.03 11.56 2.30
CA ARG A 115 11.16 10.99 1.26
C ARG A 115 11.78 9.78 0.56
N LEU A 116 12.27 8.86 1.38
CA LEU A 116 12.88 7.61 0.95
C LEU A 116 12.07 6.45 1.51
N VAL A 117 11.76 5.49 0.64
CA VAL A 117 11.20 4.19 1.04
C VAL A 117 12.17 3.11 0.61
N VAL A 118 12.62 2.32 1.57
CA VAL A 118 13.50 1.18 1.32
C VAL A 118 12.66 -0.07 1.33
N THR A 119 12.72 -0.87 0.25
CA THR A 119 11.92 -2.09 0.08
C THR A 119 12.81 -3.33 0.04
N LYS A 120 12.28 -4.47 0.47
CA LYS A 120 13.00 -5.75 0.36
C LYS A 120 12.89 -6.35 -1.03
N GLU A 121 11.77 -6.14 -1.69
CA GLU A 121 11.55 -6.63 -3.06
C GLU A 121 11.70 -5.48 -4.08
N THR A 122 11.89 -5.86 -5.33
CA THR A 122 11.87 -4.90 -6.44
C THR A 122 10.51 -4.22 -6.52
N MET A 123 10.50 -2.90 -6.65
CA MET A 123 9.30 -2.08 -6.68
C MET A 123 8.65 -2.10 -8.07
N THR A 124 8.21 -3.28 -8.50
CA THR A 124 7.30 -3.45 -9.64
C THR A 124 5.86 -3.09 -9.23
N VAL A 125 4.94 -3.10 -10.17
CA VAL A 125 3.50 -2.90 -9.87
C VAL A 125 2.98 -3.97 -8.90
N GLU A 126 3.45 -5.21 -9.03
CA GLU A 126 3.14 -6.32 -8.13
C GLU A 126 3.76 -6.09 -6.74
N GLY A 127 5.01 -5.62 -6.67
CA GLY A 127 5.69 -5.27 -5.43
C GLY A 127 4.95 -4.16 -4.68
N MET A 128 4.49 -3.13 -5.39
CA MET A 128 3.66 -2.07 -4.81
C MET A 128 2.38 -2.64 -4.19
N ILE A 129 1.66 -3.47 -4.92
CA ILE A 129 0.41 -4.09 -4.43
C ILE A 129 0.65 -4.94 -3.17
N LYS A 130 1.71 -5.74 -3.14
CA LYS A 130 2.05 -6.55 -1.95
C LYS A 130 2.29 -5.66 -0.73
N ILE A 131 3.06 -4.59 -0.89
CA ILE A 131 3.34 -3.65 0.20
C ILE A 131 2.06 -2.94 0.65
N VAL A 132 1.27 -2.42 -0.28
CA VAL A 132 0.00 -1.76 0.01
C VAL A 132 -0.95 -2.69 0.76
N HIS A 133 -1.11 -3.93 0.28
CA HIS A 133 -1.92 -4.93 0.97
C HIS A 133 -1.42 -5.16 2.39
N HIS A 134 -0.11 -5.39 2.57
CA HIS A 134 0.49 -5.62 3.87
C HIS A 134 0.25 -4.45 4.85
N LEU A 135 0.32 -3.21 4.38
CA LEU A 135 0.11 -2.01 5.20
C LEU A 135 -1.36 -1.76 5.59
N LEU A 136 -2.30 -2.26 4.80
CA LEU A 136 -3.72 -1.94 4.94
C LEU A 136 -4.61 -3.12 5.36
N LYS A 137 -4.16 -4.37 5.26
CA LYS A 137 -4.96 -5.59 5.51
C LYS A 137 -5.63 -5.63 6.89
N ASP A 138 -4.98 -5.07 7.90
CA ASP A 138 -5.50 -5.05 9.28
C ASP A 138 -6.42 -3.84 9.55
N LYS A 139 -6.49 -2.90 8.60
CA LYS A 139 -7.27 -1.65 8.71
C LYS A 139 -8.50 -1.63 7.82
N LEU A 140 -8.42 -2.29 6.68
CA LEU A 140 -9.48 -2.33 5.66
C LEU A 140 -9.73 -3.77 5.23
N ASN A 141 -11.00 -4.14 5.11
CA ASN A 141 -11.38 -5.43 4.52
C ASN A 141 -11.28 -5.35 2.99
N ILE A 142 -10.06 -5.50 2.49
CA ILE A 142 -9.73 -5.33 1.08
C ILE A 142 -10.28 -6.51 0.28
N ALA A 143 -11.15 -6.23 -0.67
CA ALA A 143 -11.68 -7.21 -1.62
C ALA A 143 -10.84 -7.26 -2.91
N LYS A 144 -10.29 -6.11 -3.32
CA LYS A 144 -9.41 -6.01 -4.50
C LYS A 144 -8.52 -4.79 -4.38
N LEU A 145 -7.29 -4.93 -4.88
CA LEU A 145 -6.37 -3.82 -5.17
C LEU A 145 -6.02 -3.85 -6.64
N THR A 146 -5.99 -2.68 -7.26
CA THR A 146 -5.48 -2.50 -8.61
C THR A 146 -4.47 -1.36 -8.59
N PHE A 147 -3.30 -1.57 -9.13
CA PHE A 147 -2.28 -0.52 -9.28
C PHE A 147 -1.88 -0.39 -10.74
N VAL A 148 -1.97 0.81 -11.26
CA VAL A 148 -1.57 1.17 -12.62
C VAL A 148 -0.42 2.15 -12.53
N SER A 149 0.71 1.81 -13.15
CA SER A 149 1.91 2.65 -13.18
C SER A 149 2.00 3.39 -14.52
N GLY A 150 1.63 4.67 -14.51
CA GLY A 150 1.63 5.52 -15.71
C GLY A 150 0.45 5.31 -16.65
N VAL A 151 0.45 6.09 -17.74
CA VAL A 151 -0.58 5.99 -18.79
C VAL A 151 -0.13 4.95 -19.83
N ASN A 152 -0.96 3.98 -20.11
CA ASN A 152 -0.69 2.87 -21.06
C ASN A 152 0.52 1.99 -20.67
N THR A 153 0.80 1.86 -19.40
CA THR A 153 1.93 1.07 -18.89
C THR A 153 1.47 -0.13 -18.06
N ALA A 154 2.36 -0.65 -17.23
CA ALA A 154 2.10 -1.84 -16.45
C ALA A 154 0.98 -1.64 -15.43
N SER A 155 0.15 -2.66 -15.26
CA SER A 155 -0.83 -2.76 -14.19
C SER A 155 -0.76 -4.12 -13.53
N ALA A 156 -1.08 -4.18 -12.25
CA ALA A 156 -1.29 -5.42 -11.54
C ALA A 156 -2.56 -5.35 -10.71
N GLU A 157 -3.18 -6.50 -10.52
CA GLU A 157 -4.35 -6.68 -9.68
C GLU A 157 -4.06 -7.71 -8.60
N TYR A 158 -4.60 -7.49 -7.44
CA TYR A 158 -4.56 -8.43 -6.33
C TYR A 158 -5.95 -8.56 -5.75
N SER A 159 -6.43 -9.79 -5.68
CA SER A 159 -7.60 -10.15 -4.88
C SER A 159 -7.10 -11.15 -3.83
N PRO A 160 -7.36 -10.94 -2.54
CA PRO A 160 -7.03 -11.93 -1.53
C PRO A 160 -7.64 -13.27 -1.95
N GLU A 161 -6.82 -14.31 -2.04
CA GLU A 161 -7.32 -15.66 -2.33
C GLU A 161 -8.25 -16.10 -1.21
N GLY A 162 -9.45 -16.47 -1.61
CA GLY A 162 -10.54 -16.81 -0.71
C GLY A 162 -11.27 -15.53 -0.26
N THR A 163 -12.48 -15.36 -0.74
CA THR A 163 -13.47 -14.62 0.03
C THR A 163 -13.33 -15.09 1.47
N ILE A 164 -12.94 -14.18 2.38
CA ILE A 164 -13.01 -14.51 3.80
C ILE A 164 -14.44 -14.98 4.01
N ASP A 165 -14.59 -16.31 4.17
CA ASP A 165 -15.90 -16.90 4.38
C ASP A 165 -16.53 -16.21 5.57
N ARG A 166 -17.57 -15.46 5.31
CA ARG A 166 -18.24 -14.69 6.34
C ARG A 166 -19.39 -15.50 6.92
N CYS A 167 -19.56 -15.37 8.20
CA CYS A 167 -20.67 -15.97 8.91
C CYS A 167 -21.99 -15.46 8.32
N PRO A 168 -22.89 -16.34 7.87
CA PRO A 168 -24.19 -15.93 7.31
C PRO A 168 -25.09 -15.26 8.35
N CYS A 169 -24.80 -15.43 9.66
CA CYS A 169 -25.63 -14.89 10.73
C CYS A 169 -25.20 -13.47 11.16
N CYS A 170 -23.91 -13.16 11.15
CA CYS A 170 -23.39 -11.91 11.72
C CYS A 170 -22.34 -11.21 10.87
N GLY A 171 -22.01 -11.70 9.68
CA GLY A 171 -21.09 -11.09 8.73
C GLY A 171 -19.60 -11.13 9.12
N ILE A 172 -19.25 -11.66 10.30
CA ILE A 172 -17.85 -11.74 10.76
C ILE A 172 -17.11 -12.84 10.00
N ALA A 173 -15.84 -12.62 9.72
CA ALA A 173 -14.96 -13.61 9.10
C ALA A 173 -14.96 -14.92 9.90
N LEU A 174 -15.10 -16.04 9.19
CA LEU A 174 -14.94 -17.37 9.78
C LEU A 174 -13.46 -17.64 10.03
N ASN A 175 -13.16 -18.43 11.06
CA ASN A 175 -11.79 -18.92 11.29
C ASN A 175 -11.39 -19.97 10.24
N ALA A 176 -10.15 -20.47 10.33
CA ALA A 176 -9.62 -21.48 9.41
C ALA A 176 -10.47 -22.78 9.35
N ASP A 177 -11.24 -23.07 10.40
CA ASP A 177 -12.12 -24.24 10.51
C ASP A 177 -13.53 -23.95 9.96
N GLY A 178 -13.76 -22.77 9.37
CA GLY A 178 -15.06 -22.35 8.86
C GLY A 178 -16.08 -22.03 9.95
N VAL A 179 -15.64 -21.73 11.17
CA VAL A 179 -16.48 -21.44 12.34
C VAL A 179 -16.43 -19.95 12.66
N CYS A 180 -17.56 -19.35 12.94
CA CYS A 180 -17.64 -17.96 13.37
C CYS A 180 -17.17 -17.80 14.82
N PRO A 181 -16.15 -16.96 15.10
CA PRO A 181 -15.65 -16.75 16.46
C PRO A 181 -16.66 -16.02 17.36
N LYS A 182 -17.66 -15.33 16.76
CA LYS A 182 -18.66 -14.58 17.53
C LYS A 182 -19.91 -15.40 17.88
N CYS A 183 -20.46 -16.16 16.94
CA CYS A 183 -21.75 -16.84 17.14
C CYS A 183 -21.65 -18.36 16.98
N GLY A 184 -20.47 -18.93 16.69
CA GLY A 184 -20.27 -20.37 16.54
C GLY A 184 -20.88 -21.01 15.28
N CYS A 185 -21.52 -20.23 14.40
CA CYS A 185 -22.07 -20.76 13.15
C CYS A 185 -20.96 -21.29 12.25
N ARG A 186 -21.24 -22.42 11.58
CA ARG A 186 -20.36 -22.98 10.53
C ARG A 186 -20.90 -22.64 9.14
N LYS A 187 -19.99 -22.55 8.16
CA LYS A 187 -20.36 -22.55 6.75
C LYS A 187 -21.02 -23.90 6.44
N LYS A 188 -22.21 -23.87 5.86
CA LYS A 188 -22.85 -25.06 5.31
C LYS A 188 -22.27 -25.41 3.95
#